data_ef85ef9d2fef50eea99f35386def5717
#
_entry.id   ef85ef9d2fef50eea99f35386def5717
#
_cell.length_a   1.000
_cell.length_b   1.000
_cell.length_c   1.000
_cell.angle_alpha   90.00
_cell.angle_beta   90.00
_cell.angle_gamma   90.00
#
_symmetry.space_group_name_H-M   'P 1'
#
loop_
_entity.id
_entity.type
_entity.pdbx_description
1 polymer ?
#
loop_
_entity_poly.entity_id
_entity_poly.type
_entity_poly.pdbx_seq_one_letter_code
_entity_poly.pdbx_strand_id
1 'polypeptide(L)'
;MENYILRETVKGLSFIRRANKSDIISIMPIYEAAKMKMRADGNMHQWSDKYPDKETLLSDIARGELYIACEDDEIYGVFMLSFSGEETYQEIQGAWLNDEPYAVIHRIASIGKGRNLLKDAIDFAFASTENIRIDTHEDNNIMRSLLNKLGFTYTGIIHLKSGDERRAYQLVKSK
;
A
#
# COMPACT_ATOMS: atom_id res chain seq x y z
N MET A 1 -19.89 -10.27 -4.65
CA MET A 1 -19.93 -10.07 -3.19
C MET A 1 -18.78 -9.16 -2.81
N GLU A 2 -19.08 -8.00 -2.29
CA GLU A 2 -18.04 -7.11 -1.78
C GLU A 2 -17.48 -7.73 -0.49
N ASN A 3 -16.19 -8.04 -0.48
CA ASN A 3 -15.52 -8.54 0.70
C ASN A 3 -15.26 -7.35 1.64
N TYR A 4 -15.99 -7.28 2.72
CA TYR A 4 -15.73 -6.37 3.84
C TYR A 4 -15.09 -7.16 4.97
N ILE A 5 -13.95 -6.69 5.48
CA ILE A 5 -13.47 -7.13 6.78
C ILE A 5 -13.97 -6.11 7.80
N LEU A 6 -14.98 -6.52 8.58
CA LEU A 6 -15.50 -5.75 9.70
C LEU A 6 -14.66 -6.08 10.94
N ARG A 7 -14.16 -5.08 11.62
CA ARG A 7 -13.52 -5.21 12.95
C ARG A 7 -14.20 -4.25 13.91
N GLU A 8 -14.78 -4.79 14.97
CA GLU A 8 -15.19 -3.98 16.11
C GLU A 8 -13.95 -3.56 16.90
N THR A 9 -13.78 -2.26 17.07
CA THR A 9 -12.73 -1.69 17.92
C THR A 9 -13.38 -1.02 19.14
N VAL A 10 -12.61 -0.77 20.19
CA VAL A 10 -13.08 -0.05 21.38
C VAL A 10 -13.58 1.37 21.05
N LYS A 11 -13.31 1.87 19.84
CA LYS A 11 -13.67 3.21 19.35
C LYS A 11 -14.73 3.24 18.24
N GLY A 12 -15.19 2.07 17.74
CA GLY A 12 -16.18 2.05 16.67
C GLY A 12 -15.94 0.95 15.63
N LEU A 13 -16.71 0.99 14.54
CA LEU A 13 -16.63 0.03 13.45
C LEU A 13 -15.59 0.45 12.41
N SER A 14 -14.58 -0.37 12.19
CA SER A 14 -13.61 -0.16 11.11
C SER A 14 -13.83 -1.15 9.97
N PHE A 15 -13.67 -0.69 8.72
CA PHE A 15 -13.82 -1.52 7.54
C PHE A 15 -12.97 -1.02 6.38
N ILE A 16 -12.66 -1.92 5.44
CA ILE A 16 -11.99 -1.62 4.18
C ILE A 16 -12.98 -1.85 3.05
N ARG A 17 -13.06 -0.90 2.12
CA ARG A 17 -13.86 -1.01 0.89
C ARG A 17 -13.13 -0.45 -0.32
N ARG A 18 -13.60 -0.79 -1.50
CA ARG A 18 -13.14 -0.11 -2.73
C ARG A 18 -13.52 1.36 -2.69
N ALA A 19 -12.60 2.20 -3.15
CA ALA A 19 -12.87 3.61 -3.37
C ALA A 19 -13.73 3.80 -4.62
N ASN A 20 -14.53 4.84 -4.63
CA ASN A 20 -15.28 5.32 -5.79
C ASN A 20 -14.87 6.76 -6.14
N LYS A 21 -15.37 7.28 -7.25
CA LYS A 21 -14.97 8.62 -7.73
C LYS A 21 -15.31 9.75 -6.75
N SER A 22 -16.36 9.61 -5.94
CA SER A 22 -16.73 10.64 -4.96
C SER A 22 -15.78 10.69 -3.77
N ASP A 23 -15.05 9.60 -3.49
CA ASP A 23 -14.08 9.55 -2.40
C ASP A 23 -12.82 10.40 -2.68
N ILE A 24 -12.56 10.78 -3.94
CA ILE A 24 -11.36 11.54 -4.35
C ILE A 24 -11.18 12.81 -3.53
N ILE A 25 -12.28 13.53 -3.23
CA ILE A 25 -12.22 14.76 -2.43
C ILE A 25 -11.62 14.50 -1.04
N SER A 26 -11.93 13.37 -0.43
CA SER A 26 -11.40 12.97 0.89
C SER A 26 -10.04 12.29 0.81
N ILE A 27 -9.73 11.60 -0.29
CA ILE A 27 -8.47 10.88 -0.49
C ILE A 27 -7.31 11.84 -0.79
N MET A 28 -7.50 12.83 -1.64
CA MET A 28 -6.41 13.76 -2.04
C MET A 28 -5.72 14.43 -0.85
N PRO A 29 -6.43 14.98 0.16
CA PRO A 29 -5.78 15.54 1.34
C PRO A 29 -4.95 14.54 2.14
N ILE A 30 -5.32 13.25 2.15
CA ILE A 30 -4.55 12.19 2.83
C ILE A 30 -3.19 12.02 2.14
N TYR A 31 -3.16 11.99 0.81
CA TYR A 31 -1.90 11.90 0.06
C TYR A 31 -1.03 13.14 0.23
N GLU A 32 -1.62 14.34 0.24
CA GLU A 32 -0.86 15.57 0.48
C GLU A 32 -0.21 15.58 1.88
N ALA A 33 -0.96 15.19 2.91
CA ALA A 33 -0.43 15.07 4.27
C ALA A 33 0.67 13.99 4.34
N ALA A 34 0.51 12.85 3.65
CA ALA A 34 1.52 11.80 3.59
C ALA A 34 2.81 12.26 2.92
N LYS A 35 2.72 13.02 1.82
CA LYS A 35 3.90 13.61 1.14
C LYS A 35 4.66 14.57 2.06
N MET A 36 3.96 15.44 2.76
CA MET A 36 4.57 16.35 3.73
C MET A 36 5.28 15.58 4.85
N LYS A 37 4.64 14.55 5.39
CA LYS A 37 5.22 13.71 6.44
C LYS A 37 6.44 12.95 5.94
N MET A 38 6.39 12.34 4.76
CA MET A 38 7.53 11.64 4.17
C MET A 38 8.76 12.54 4.09
N ARG A 39 8.60 13.78 3.64
CA ARG A 39 9.70 14.75 3.54
C ARG A 39 10.25 15.12 4.91
N ALA A 40 9.38 15.38 5.89
CA ALA A 40 9.78 15.67 7.26
C ALA A 40 10.56 14.51 7.88
N ASP A 41 10.25 13.27 7.50
CA ASP A 41 10.91 12.05 7.96
C ASP A 41 12.18 11.67 7.14
N GLY A 42 12.62 12.53 6.21
CA GLY A 42 13.82 12.33 5.38
C GLY A 42 13.60 11.48 4.12
N ASN A 43 12.38 11.04 3.83
CA ASN A 43 12.03 10.31 2.61
C ASN A 43 11.68 11.30 1.50
N MET A 44 12.71 11.82 0.83
CA MET A 44 12.58 12.92 -0.13
C MET A 44 12.25 12.46 -1.55
N HIS A 45 12.54 11.20 -1.91
CA HIS A 45 12.61 10.78 -3.31
C HIS A 45 11.58 9.72 -3.70
N GLN A 46 10.82 9.16 -2.75
CA GLN A 46 9.84 8.11 -3.07
C GLN A 46 8.69 8.62 -3.94
N TRP A 47 8.15 9.78 -3.60
CA TRP A 47 7.08 10.42 -4.34
C TRP A 47 7.46 11.83 -4.75
N SER A 48 7.24 12.18 -6.01
CA SER A 48 7.35 13.56 -6.50
C SER A 48 6.22 14.43 -5.94
N ASP A 49 6.32 15.75 -6.12
CA ASP A 49 5.27 16.69 -5.72
C ASP A 49 3.91 16.39 -6.36
N LYS A 50 3.96 15.84 -7.57
CA LYS A 50 2.76 15.56 -8.37
C LYS A 50 2.24 14.13 -8.24
N TYR A 51 3.01 13.21 -7.61
CA TYR A 51 2.62 11.81 -7.51
C TYR A 51 2.25 11.42 -6.07
N PRO A 52 1.21 10.58 -5.84
CA PRO A 52 0.19 10.23 -6.82
C PRO A 52 -0.68 11.42 -7.17
N ASP A 53 -1.00 11.58 -8.45
CA ASP A 53 -1.93 12.60 -8.94
C ASP A 53 -3.36 12.05 -9.04
N LYS A 54 -4.30 12.96 -9.29
CA LYS A 54 -5.72 12.61 -9.40
C LYS A 54 -5.98 11.60 -10.53
N GLU A 55 -5.27 11.69 -11.64
CA GLU A 55 -5.44 10.77 -12.79
C GLU A 55 -5.01 9.36 -12.44
N THR A 56 -3.89 9.21 -11.74
CA THR A 56 -3.42 7.92 -11.21
C THR A 56 -4.48 7.29 -10.31
N LEU A 57 -5.04 8.06 -9.38
CA LEU A 57 -6.05 7.54 -8.44
C LEU A 57 -7.36 7.18 -9.15
N LEU A 58 -7.80 7.98 -10.11
CA LEU A 58 -8.99 7.66 -10.92
C LEU A 58 -8.77 6.41 -11.77
N SER A 59 -7.57 6.20 -12.29
CA SER A 59 -7.20 4.97 -13.00
C SER A 59 -7.25 3.75 -12.07
N ASP A 60 -6.70 3.85 -10.85
CA ASP A 60 -6.78 2.77 -9.85
C ASP A 60 -8.24 2.47 -9.48
N ILE A 61 -9.09 3.49 -9.31
CA ILE A 61 -10.52 3.33 -9.06
C ILE A 61 -11.20 2.60 -10.23
N ALA A 62 -10.90 2.99 -11.47
CA ALA A 62 -11.48 2.38 -12.66
C ALA A 62 -11.13 0.90 -12.80
N ARG A 63 -9.94 0.49 -12.34
CA ARG A 63 -9.53 -0.92 -12.27
C ARG A 63 -10.07 -1.66 -11.04
N GLY A 64 -10.73 -0.95 -10.10
CA GLY A 64 -11.19 -1.53 -8.85
C GLY A 64 -10.07 -1.88 -7.87
N GLU A 65 -8.93 -1.22 -7.98
CA GLU A 65 -7.70 -1.50 -7.22
C GLU A 65 -7.40 -0.48 -6.11
N LEU A 66 -8.13 0.64 -6.04
CA LEU A 66 -7.99 1.60 -4.94
C LEU A 66 -8.95 1.26 -3.81
N TYR A 67 -8.41 1.14 -2.61
CA TYR A 67 -9.16 0.80 -1.39
C TYR A 67 -9.00 1.90 -0.36
N ILE A 68 -10.03 2.09 0.45
CA ILE A 68 -10.02 2.99 1.59
C ILE A 68 -10.34 2.24 2.88
N ALA A 69 -9.71 2.67 3.94
CA ALA A 69 -9.96 2.20 5.29
C ALA A 69 -10.72 3.28 6.06
N CYS A 70 -11.86 2.91 6.61
CA CYS A 70 -12.79 3.79 7.31
C CYS A 70 -12.95 3.38 8.76
N GLU A 71 -13.22 4.36 9.63
CA GLU A 71 -13.68 4.20 11.00
C GLU A 71 -14.78 5.22 11.24
N ASP A 72 -15.94 4.75 11.72
CA ASP A 72 -17.11 5.59 11.98
C ASP A 72 -17.44 6.54 10.80
N ASP A 73 -17.45 6.00 9.58
CA ASP A 73 -17.68 6.70 8.31
C ASP A 73 -16.59 7.71 7.89
N GLU A 74 -15.51 7.87 8.67
CA GLU A 74 -14.36 8.70 8.29
C GLU A 74 -13.26 7.87 7.63
N ILE A 75 -12.72 8.35 6.51
CA ILE A 75 -11.58 7.72 5.84
C ILE A 75 -10.31 8.08 6.61
N TYR A 76 -9.61 7.09 7.15
CA TYR A 76 -8.31 7.27 7.81
C TYR A 76 -7.12 6.78 6.98
N GLY A 77 -7.36 6.03 5.91
CA GLY A 77 -6.30 5.49 5.11
C GLY A 77 -6.75 5.12 3.70
N VAL A 78 -5.78 5.04 2.81
CA VAL A 78 -5.96 4.69 1.41
C VAL A 78 -4.77 3.87 0.94
N PHE A 79 -5.01 2.88 0.07
CA PHE A 79 -3.96 2.07 -0.55
C PHE A 79 -4.44 1.46 -1.87
N MET A 80 -3.50 1.22 -2.77
CA MET A 80 -3.74 0.42 -3.96
C MET A 80 -3.44 -1.05 -3.65
N LEU A 81 -4.32 -1.95 -4.06
CA LEU A 81 -4.15 -3.39 -3.97
C LEU A 81 -4.51 -4.02 -5.30
N SER A 82 -3.54 -4.69 -5.93
CA SER A 82 -3.71 -5.39 -7.20
C SER A 82 -3.35 -6.87 -7.06
N PHE A 83 -4.11 -7.72 -7.74
CA PHE A 83 -3.84 -9.15 -7.91
C PHE A 83 -3.39 -9.49 -9.33
N SER A 84 -3.21 -8.47 -10.18
CA SER A 84 -2.83 -8.63 -11.60
C SER A 84 -1.32 -8.71 -11.82
N GLY A 85 -0.52 -8.66 -10.74
CA GLY A 85 0.92 -8.56 -10.79
C GLY A 85 1.41 -7.13 -11.01
N GLU A 86 2.73 -6.99 -11.14
CA GLU A 86 3.40 -5.70 -11.35
C GLU A 86 4.51 -5.89 -12.39
N GLU A 87 4.44 -5.15 -13.48
CA GLU A 87 5.40 -5.26 -14.60
C GLU A 87 6.85 -5.05 -14.14
N THR A 88 7.09 -4.08 -13.25
CA THR A 88 8.43 -3.76 -12.73
C THR A 88 8.99 -4.84 -11.81
N TYR A 89 8.19 -5.84 -11.42
CA TYR A 89 8.61 -6.96 -10.58
C TYR A 89 9.10 -8.18 -11.38
N GLN A 90 9.02 -8.12 -12.70
CA GLN A 90 9.50 -9.21 -13.57
C GLN A 90 11.03 -9.31 -13.57
N GLU A 91 11.72 -8.17 -13.40
CA GLU A 91 13.16 -8.11 -13.29
C GLU A 91 13.56 -7.66 -11.89
N ILE A 92 14.33 -8.47 -11.18
CA ILE A 92 14.83 -8.16 -9.83
C ILE A 92 16.32 -8.48 -9.72
N GLN A 93 17.07 -7.58 -9.14
CA GLN A 93 18.43 -7.85 -8.68
C GLN A 93 18.35 -8.52 -7.29
N GLY A 94 18.29 -9.81 -7.28
CA GLY A 94 17.98 -10.66 -6.15
C GLY A 94 17.04 -11.79 -6.58
N ALA A 95 16.18 -12.25 -5.70
CA ALA A 95 15.22 -13.31 -6.02
C ALA A 95 13.96 -13.20 -5.16
N TRP A 96 12.78 -13.33 -5.77
CA TRP A 96 11.54 -13.53 -5.04
C TRP A 96 11.56 -14.88 -4.28
N LEU A 97 10.80 -14.98 -3.19
CA LEU A 97 10.78 -16.20 -2.36
C LEU A 97 10.13 -17.38 -3.07
N ASN A 98 9.26 -17.14 -4.04
CA ASN A 98 8.59 -18.13 -4.87
C ASN A 98 8.03 -17.46 -6.13
N ASP A 99 7.54 -18.28 -7.07
CA ASP A 99 6.91 -17.84 -8.33
C ASP A 99 5.37 -17.95 -8.28
N GLU A 100 4.80 -18.10 -7.08
CA GLU A 100 3.36 -18.20 -6.90
C GLU A 100 2.64 -16.87 -7.15
N PRO A 101 1.33 -16.88 -7.47
CA PRO A 101 0.53 -15.68 -7.58
C PRO A 101 0.62 -14.81 -6.33
N TYR A 102 0.68 -13.50 -6.50
CA TYR A 102 0.86 -12.55 -5.42
C TYR A 102 -0.01 -11.32 -5.57
N ALA A 103 -0.31 -10.67 -4.45
CA ALA A 103 -0.86 -9.32 -4.43
C ALA A 103 0.25 -8.28 -4.32
N VAL A 104 -0.03 -7.09 -4.83
CA VAL A 104 0.84 -5.90 -4.73
C VAL A 104 0.11 -4.83 -3.95
N ILE A 105 0.78 -4.23 -2.97
CA ILE A 105 0.27 -3.06 -2.25
C ILE A 105 1.15 -1.86 -2.62
N HIS A 106 0.53 -0.82 -3.14
CA HIS A 106 1.18 0.44 -3.52
C HIS A 106 0.46 1.64 -2.93
N ARG A 107 1.10 2.80 -2.97
CA ARG A 107 0.48 4.10 -2.67
C ARG A 107 -0.29 4.10 -1.36
N ILE A 108 0.27 3.46 -0.31
CA ILE A 108 -0.33 3.42 1.00
C ILE A 108 -0.10 4.74 1.74
N ALA A 109 -1.17 5.34 2.24
CA ALA A 109 -1.13 6.57 3.00
C ALA A 109 -2.21 6.59 4.08
N SER A 110 -1.90 7.13 5.25
CA SER A 110 -2.85 7.23 6.36
C SER A 110 -2.71 8.56 7.10
N ILE A 111 -3.81 8.96 7.74
CA ILE A 111 -3.87 10.06 8.69
C ILE A 111 -4.22 9.54 10.08
N GLY A 112 -3.79 10.28 11.11
CA GLY A 112 -4.04 9.92 12.50
C GLY A 112 -2.98 9.00 13.11
N LYS A 113 -3.06 8.84 14.44
CA LYS A 113 -2.14 8.03 15.25
C LYS A 113 -2.82 6.76 15.72
N GLY A 114 -2.02 5.70 15.89
CA GLY A 114 -2.47 4.47 16.57
C GLY A 114 -3.14 3.43 15.67
N ARG A 115 -3.10 3.63 14.34
CA ARG A 115 -3.57 2.65 13.37
C ARG A 115 -2.42 2.11 12.53
N ASN A 116 -2.45 0.82 12.27
CA ASN A 116 -1.50 0.14 11.40
C ASN A 116 -2.19 -0.24 10.08
N LEU A 117 -2.39 0.78 9.22
CA LEU A 117 -3.04 0.58 7.92
C LEU A 117 -2.36 -0.51 7.09
N LEU A 118 -1.03 -0.61 7.13
CA LEU A 118 -0.32 -1.64 6.36
C LEU A 118 -0.70 -3.04 6.85
N LYS A 119 -0.80 -3.24 8.18
CA LYS A 119 -1.26 -4.53 8.72
C LYS A 119 -2.69 -4.84 8.30
N ASP A 120 -3.57 -3.85 8.33
CA ASP A 120 -4.97 -4.03 7.92
C ASP A 120 -5.09 -4.35 6.43
N ALA A 121 -4.28 -3.70 5.58
CA ALA A 121 -4.19 -3.99 4.15
C ALA A 121 -3.65 -5.40 3.86
N ILE A 122 -2.64 -5.85 4.62
CA ILE A 122 -2.09 -7.21 4.53
C ILE A 122 -3.15 -8.26 4.92
N ASP A 123 -3.81 -8.08 6.04
CA ASP A 123 -4.85 -9.00 6.51
C ASP A 123 -6.02 -9.07 5.49
N PHE A 124 -6.36 -7.92 4.89
CA PHE A 124 -7.36 -7.85 3.83
C PHE A 124 -6.92 -8.60 2.57
N ALA A 125 -5.67 -8.40 2.12
CA ALA A 125 -5.14 -9.07 0.94
C ALA A 125 -5.05 -10.59 1.14
N PHE A 126 -4.68 -11.06 2.34
CA PHE A 126 -4.56 -12.48 2.69
C PHE A 126 -5.89 -13.24 2.72
N ALA A 127 -7.02 -12.57 2.58
CA ALA A 127 -8.29 -13.23 2.30
C ALA A 127 -8.35 -13.83 0.88
N SER A 128 -7.50 -13.35 -0.07
CA SER A 128 -7.54 -13.72 -1.48
C SER A 128 -6.19 -14.17 -2.07
N THR A 129 -5.12 -14.11 -1.30
CA THR A 129 -3.77 -14.55 -1.73
C THR A 129 -2.99 -15.13 -0.56
N GLU A 130 -1.92 -15.84 -0.86
CA GLU A 130 -0.93 -16.29 0.14
C GLU A 130 0.40 -15.53 0.03
N ASN A 131 0.55 -14.66 -0.97
CA ASN A 131 1.78 -13.90 -1.21
C ASN A 131 1.49 -12.43 -1.40
N ILE A 132 2.29 -11.57 -0.78
CA ILE A 132 2.25 -10.13 -0.95
C ILE A 132 3.65 -9.63 -1.28
N ARG A 133 3.78 -8.81 -2.34
CA ARG A 133 5.01 -8.14 -2.71
C ARG A 133 4.82 -6.63 -2.58
N ILE A 134 5.82 -5.95 -2.02
CA ILE A 134 5.83 -4.50 -1.79
C ILE A 134 7.22 -3.98 -2.13
N ASP A 135 7.29 -2.80 -2.71
CA ASP A 135 8.53 -2.04 -2.84
C ASP A 135 8.46 -0.70 -2.12
N THR A 136 9.62 -0.18 -1.76
CA THR A 136 9.74 1.16 -1.16
C THR A 136 11.10 1.77 -1.49
N HIS A 137 11.18 3.10 -1.43
CA HIS A 137 12.46 3.81 -1.63
C HIS A 137 13.42 3.54 -0.47
N GLU A 138 14.72 3.59 -0.75
CA GLU A 138 15.77 3.40 0.26
C GLU A 138 15.65 4.38 1.43
N ASP A 139 15.28 5.64 1.17
CA ASP A 139 15.11 6.70 2.18
C ASP A 139 13.91 6.46 3.11
N ASN A 140 12.98 5.57 2.75
CA ASN A 140 11.80 5.30 3.56
C ASN A 140 12.11 4.34 4.71
N ASN A 141 12.88 4.81 5.67
CA ASN A 141 13.29 4.01 6.84
C ASN A 141 12.09 3.54 7.68
N ILE A 142 11.04 4.36 7.75
CA ILE A 142 9.82 4.02 8.50
C ILE A 142 9.14 2.81 7.85
N MET A 143 8.91 2.83 6.55
CA MET A 143 8.29 1.71 5.84
C MET A 143 9.17 0.46 5.89
N ARG A 144 10.47 0.59 5.66
CA ARG A 144 11.42 -0.54 5.73
C ARG A 144 11.42 -1.21 7.11
N SER A 145 11.42 -0.40 8.18
CA SER A 145 11.31 -0.91 9.55
C SER A 145 9.97 -1.61 9.81
N LEU A 146 8.88 -1.05 9.31
CA LEU A 146 7.55 -1.61 9.46
C LEU A 146 7.40 -2.94 8.70
N LEU A 147 7.90 -3.02 7.47
CA LEU A 147 7.92 -4.25 6.69
C LEU A 147 8.68 -5.38 7.42
N ASN A 148 9.86 -5.07 7.97
CA ASN A 148 10.62 -6.03 8.75
C ASN A 148 9.85 -6.52 9.99
N LYS A 149 9.21 -5.60 10.73
CA LYS A 149 8.39 -5.95 11.91
C LYS A 149 7.18 -6.82 11.56
N LEU A 150 6.63 -6.66 10.37
CA LEU A 150 5.48 -7.43 9.87
C LEU A 150 5.90 -8.76 9.22
N GLY A 151 7.19 -9.09 9.23
CA GLY A 151 7.70 -10.37 8.76
C GLY A 151 8.02 -10.45 7.28
N PHE A 152 8.04 -9.32 6.55
CA PHE A 152 8.51 -9.30 5.18
C PHE A 152 9.99 -9.63 5.08
N THR A 153 10.35 -10.40 4.08
CA THR A 153 11.73 -10.68 3.70
C THR A 153 12.16 -9.69 2.62
N TYR A 154 13.32 -9.05 2.80
CA TYR A 154 13.97 -8.29 1.74
C TYR A 154 14.42 -9.24 0.63
N THR A 155 14.03 -8.97 -0.60
CA THR A 155 14.26 -9.87 -1.75
C THR A 155 15.22 -9.30 -2.78
N GLY A 156 15.46 -8.00 -2.78
CA GLY A 156 16.40 -7.39 -3.74
C GLY A 156 15.98 -6.00 -4.18
N ILE A 157 16.45 -5.62 -5.36
CA ILE A 157 16.21 -4.31 -5.97
C ILE A 157 15.42 -4.49 -7.26
N ILE A 158 14.34 -3.74 -7.42
CA ILE A 158 13.62 -3.55 -8.68
C ILE A 158 13.84 -2.14 -9.20
N HIS A 159 13.59 -1.94 -10.48
CA HIS A 159 13.68 -0.63 -11.11
C HIS A 159 12.31 -0.20 -11.63
N LEU A 160 11.92 1.03 -11.31
CA LEU A 160 10.74 1.66 -11.92
C LEU A 160 11.00 1.94 -13.40
N LYS A 161 9.96 2.24 -14.18
CA LYS A 161 10.09 2.66 -15.59
C LYS A 161 10.95 3.90 -15.77
N SER A 162 11.05 4.75 -14.74
CA SER A 162 11.98 5.90 -14.69
C SER A 162 13.45 5.50 -14.53
N GLY A 163 13.75 4.26 -14.17
CA GLY A 163 15.08 3.78 -13.80
C GLY A 163 15.40 3.89 -12.31
N ASP A 164 14.50 4.48 -11.52
CA ASP A 164 14.71 4.62 -10.07
C ASP A 164 14.66 3.28 -9.36
N GLU A 165 15.61 3.05 -8.46
CA GLU A 165 15.67 1.83 -7.65
C GLU A 165 14.61 1.83 -6.54
N ARG A 166 14.10 0.63 -6.27
CA ARG A 166 13.25 0.35 -5.10
C ARG A 166 13.72 -0.92 -4.41
N ARG A 167 13.65 -0.90 -3.08
CA ARG A 167 13.86 -2.07 -2.23
C ARG A 167 12.62 -2.94 -2.25
N ALA A 168 12.77 -4.17 -2.70
CA ALA A 168 11.67 -5.12 -2.86
C ALA A 168 11.58 -6.09 -1.66
N TYR A 169 10.36 -6.38 -1.27
CA TYR A 169 10.03 -7.23 -0.12
C TYR A 169 8.89 -8.18 -0.46
N GLN A 170 8.91 -9.36 0.13
CA GLN A 170 7.82 -10.34 0.00
C GLN A 170 7.43 -10.91 1.36
N LEU A 171 6.14 -11.09 1.55
CA LEU A 171 5.56 -11.81 2.68
C LEU A 171 4.76 -13.01 2.16
N VAL A 172 5.05 -14.20 2.70
CA VAL A 172 4.27 -15.41 2.47
C VAL A 172 3.42 -15.65 3.72
N LYS A 173 2.12 -15.93 3.52
CA LYS A 173 1.20 -16.22 4.61
C LYS A 173 1.66 -17.48 5.37
N SER A 174 1.80 -17.35 6.68
CA SER A 174 2.07 -18.51 7.54
C SER A 174 0.89 -19.49 7.51
N LYS A 175 1.18 -20.76 7.37
CA LYS A 175 0.19 -21.84 7.47
C LYS A 175 -0.33 -21.98 8.88
#